data_933874c08c95d32ba6b6ea325b72f0a7
#
_entry.id   933874c08c95d32ba6b6ea325b72f0a7
#
_cell.length_a   1.000
_cell.length_b   1.000
_cell.length_c   1.000
_cell.angle_alpha   90.00
_cell.angle_beta   90.00
_cell.angle_gamma   90.00
#
_symmetry.space_group_name_H-M   'P 1'
#
loop_
_entity.id
_entity.type
_entity.pdbx_description
1 polymer ?
#
loop_
_entity_poly.entity_id
_entity_poly.type
_entity_poly.pdbx_seq_one_letter_code
_entity_poly.pdbx_strand_id
1 'polypeptide(L)'
;MRKFKTIFVTMLLAVVLLSGCFSSDKAENIEPDALTKTSWISYDDGSYWVFNEYHSFFWYQEKGITDDNYYGGTYKLYRGEKAMDFIEKKLSSYGVTKAELMEVINRSDEYTVEDFICIYTKNTTFMLEGKEQISKPNMIPYMGFLLEDETILDIANMKTGSYYGFIKEE
;
A
#
# COMPACT_ATOMS: atom_id res chain seq x y z
N MET A 1 46.87 22.33 37.78
CA MET A 1 46.54 21.22 36.87
C MET A 1 45.34 20.35 37.30
N ARG A 2 44.65 20.61 38.41
CA ARG A 2 43.48 19.81 38.89
C ARG A 2 42.10 20.33 38.37
N LYS A 3 41.98 21.57 37.96
CA LYS A 3 40.72 22.18 37.53
C LYS A 3 40.33 21.85 36.09
N PHE A 4 41.26 21.48 35.21
CA PHE A 4 40.97 21.11 33.82
C PHE A 4 40.39 19.69 33.66
N LYS A 5 40.69 18.77 34.56
CA LYS A 5 40.17 17.40 34.51
C LYS A 5 38.68 17.32 34.89
N THR A 6 38.22 18.21 35.76
CA THR A 6 36.81 18.21 36.21
C THR A 6 35.86 18.77 35.17
N ILE A 7 36.31 19.73 34.37
CA ILE A 7 35.51 20.32 33.28
C ILE A 7 35.32 19.32 32.11
N PHE A 8 36.35 18.52 31.85
CA PHE A 8 36.28 17.53 30.75
C PHE A 8 35.36 16.35 31.09
N VAL A 9 35.30 15.94 32.35
CA VAL A 9 34.41 14.84 32.79
C VAL A 9 32.95 15.28 32.83
N THR A 10 32.66 16.53 33.21
CA THR A 10 31.30 17.07 33.19
C THR A 10 30.78 17.31 31.76
N MET A 11 31.67 17.67 30.84
CA MET A 11 31.28 17.86 29.44
C MET A 11 31.03 16.53 28.71
N LEU A 12 31.75 15.46 29.09
CA LEU A 12 31.53 14.12 28.54
C LEU A 12 30.25 13.48 29.08
N LEU A 13 29.83 13.79 30.32
CA LEU A 13 28.57 13.30 30.89
C LEU A 13 27.34 14.00 30.28
N ALA A 14 27.47 15.26 29.86
CA ALA A 14 26.39 16.01 29.24
C ALA A 14 26.09 15.53 27.80
N VAL A 15 27.08 15.01 27.07
CA VAL A 15 26.89 14.46 25.71
C VAL A 15 26.20 13.09 25.73
N VAL A 16 26.35 12.32 26.80
CA VAL A 16 25.71 11.00 26.94
C VAL A 16 24.20 11.13 27.27
N LEU A 17 23.76 12.27 27.81
CA LEU A 17 22.35 12.49 28.17
C LEU A 17 21.52 13.09 27.03
N LEU A 18 22.14 13.53 25.93
CA LEU A 18 21.42 14.05 24.73
C LEU A 18 21.25 13.02 23.61
N SER A 19 21.80 11.82 23.76
CA SER A 19 21.60 10.72 22.79
C SER A 19 20.43 9.79 23.13
N GLY A 20 19.55 10.18 24.04
CA GLY A 20 18.45 9.37 24.54
C GLY A 20 17.07 9.76 23.99
N CYS A 21 16.94 10.18 22.75
CA CYS A 21 15.66 10.26 22.05
C CYS A 21 15.81 9.89 20.57
N PHE A 22 16.47 8.78 20.29
CA PHE A 22 16.06 8.01 19.11
C PHE A 22 14.82 7.25 19.57
N SER A 23 13.65 7.76 19.24
CA SER A 23 12.46 6.97 19.17
C SER A 23 12.80 5.85 18.20
N SER A 24 13.12 4.67 18.73
CA SER A 24 12.97 3.47 17.94
C SER A 24 11.48 3.43 17.62
N ASP A 25 11.11 3.81 16.38
CA ASP A 25 9.88 3.38 15.79
C ASP A 25 9.89 1.87 16.04
N LYS A 26 9.07 1.43 16.99
CA LYS A 26 8.78 0.01 17.16
C LYS A 26 8.36 -0.41 15.77
N ALA A 27 9.11 -1.30 15.14
CA ALA A 27 8.67 -1.95 13.93
C ALA A 27 7.25 -2.43 14.24
N GLU A 28 6.26 -1.75 13.68
CA GLU A 28 4.87 -2.13 13.82
C GLU A 28 4.86 -3.57 13.33
N ASN A 29 4.38 -4.49 14.17
CA ASN A 29 4.28 -5.88 13.80
C ASN A 29 3.15 -5.94 12.75
N ILE A 30 3.53 -5.74 11.48
CA ILE A 30 2.60 -5.69 10.35
C ILE A 30 2.20 -7.13 10.09
N GLU A 31 0.97 -7.49 10.48
CA GLU A 31 0.42 -8.81 10.22
C GLU A 31 0.20 -8.97 8.71
N PRO A 32 0.55 -10.16 8.15
CA PRO A 32 0.28 -10.46 6.75
C PRO A 32 -1.21 -10.35 6.44
N ASP A 33 -1.55 -9.82 5.29
CA ASP A 33 -2.90 -9.80 4.72
C ASP A 33 -2.99 -10.70 3.48
N ALA A 34 -4.16 -10.75 2.84
CA ALA A 34 -4.43 -11.60 1.69
C ALA A 34 -3.54 -11.30 0.46
N LEU A 35 -2.95 -10.11 0.38
CA LEU A 35 -2.05 -9.73 -0.71
C LEU A 35 -0.58 -9.97 -0.36
N THR A 36 -0.22 -10.13 0.90
CA THR A 36 1.17 -10.28 1.34
C THR A 36 1.84 -11.50 0.70
N LYS A 37 3.01 -11.31 0.07
CA LYS A 37 3.78 -12.35 -0.66
C LYS A 37 3.02 -12.96 -1.83
N THR A 38 2.23 -12.17 -2.53
CA THR A 38 1.51 -12.60 -3.72
C THR A 38 1.95 -11.82 -4.96
N SER A 39 1.76 -12.40 -6.12
CA SER A 39 1.96 -11.77 -7.42
C SER A 39 0.73 -11.96 -8.31
N TRP A 40 0.47 -10.96 -9.13
CA TRP A 40 -0.76 -10.84 -9.89
C TRP A 40 -0.46 -10.37 -11.31
N ILE A 41 -0.99 -11.06 -12.29
CA ILE A 41 -0.86 -10.68 -13.70
C ILE A 41 -2.21 -10.20 -14.22
N SER A 42 -2.23 -9.04 -14.88
CA SER A 42 -3.42 -8.55 -15.56
C SER A 42 -3.72 -9.40 -16.79
N TYR A 43 -5.00 -9.81 -16.92
CA TYR A 43 -5.45 -10.51 -18.11
C TYR A 43 -5.83 -9.56 -19.27
N ASP A 44 -5.83 -8.23 -19.00
CA ASP A 44 -6.19 -7.22 -20.01
C ASP A 44 -4.96 -6.69 -20.75
N ASP A 45 -3.88 -6.34 -20.02
CA ASP A 45 -2.74 -5.62 -20.58
C ASP A 45 -1.37 -6.22 -20.23
N GLY A 46 -1.35 -7.33 -19.45
CA GLY A 46 -0.12 -8.01 -19.04
C GLY A 46 0.66 -7.29 -17.94
N SER A 47 0.12 -6.20 -17.38
CA SER A 47 0.73 -5.54 -16.23
C SER A 47 0.82 -6.48 -15.03
N TYR A 48 1.78 -6.24 -14.18
CA TYR A 48 2.18 -7.18 -13.16
C TYR A 48 2.35 -6.52 -11.79
N TRP A 49 1.63 -6.99 -10.79
CA TRP A 49 1.74 -6.54 -9.41
C TRP A 49 2.43 -7.58 -8.55
N VAL A 50 3.37 -7.13 -7.71
CA VAL A 50 4.04 -7.93 -6.68
C VAL A 50 3.82 -7.26 -5.34
N PHE A 51 3.17 -7.97 -4.44
CA PHE A 51 3.00 -7.56 -3.05
C PHE A 51 3.99 -8.33 -2.18
N ASN A 52 4.86 -7.61 -1.49
CA ASN A 52 5.92 -8.20 -0.68
C ASN A 52 5.57 -8.19 0.81
N GLU A 53 6.54 -8.64 1.62
CA GLU A 53 6.50 -8.46 3.07
C GLU A 53 6.41 -6.97 3.46
N TYR A 54 5.96 -6.69 4.68
CA TYR A 54 5.86 -5.34 5.25
C TYR A 54 4.96 -4.40 4.45
N HIS A 55 3.93 -4.93 3.77
CA HIS A 55 2.99 -4.18 2.94
C HIS A 55 3.67 -3.27 1.92
N SER A 56 4.76 -3.72 1.32
CA SER A 56 5.38 -3.08 0.17
C SER A 56 4.89 -3.70 -1.13
N PHE A 57 4.93 -2.93 -2.22
CA PHE A 57 4.51 -3.43 -3.52
C PHE A 57 5.36 -2.83 -4.64
N PHE A 58 5.37 -3.56 -5.78
CA PHE A 58 5.78 -3.06 -7.08
C PHE A 58 4.70 -3.36 -8.12
N TRP A 59 4.48 -2.42 -9.00
CA TRP A 59 3.69 -2.59 -10.21
C TRP A 59 4.59 -2.38 -11.42
N TYR A 60 4.60 -3.33 -12.32
CA TYR A 60 5.37 -3.29 -13.55
C TYR A 60 4.44 -3.23 -14.76
N GLN A 61 4.88 -2.57 -15.83
CA GLN A 61 4.11 -2.47 -17.06
C GLN A 61 3.94 -3.83 -17.73
N GLU A 62 4.93 -4.72 -17.57
CA GLU A 62 4.95 -6.07 -18.13
C GLU A 62 5.70 -7.02 -17.21
N LYS A 63 5.22 -8.27 -17.10
CA LYS A 63 5.91 -9.32 -16.34
C LYS A 63 7.29 -9.60 -16.91
N GLY A 64 8.30 -9.62 -16.02
CA GLY A 64 9.70 -9.90 -16.38
C GLY A 64 10.51 -8.68 -16.81
N ILE A 65 9.87 -7.52 -17.02
CA ILE A 65 10.53 -6.23 -17.27
C ILE A 65 10.48 -5.41 -15.98
N THR A 66 11.55 -5.48 -15.18
CA THR A 66 11.57 -4.91 -13.82
C THR A 66 12.39 -3.63 -13.67
N ASP A 67 13.11 -3.21 -14.70
CA ASP A 67 14.15 -2.19 -14.56
C ASP A 67 13.75 -0.82 -15.09
N ASP A 68 12.85 -0.76 -16.09
CA ASP A 68 12.62 0.48 -16.84
C ASP A 68 11.35 1.23 -16.43
N ASN A 69 10.21 0.53 -16.31
CA ASN A 69 8.91 1.16 -16.08
C ASN A 69 8.19 0.46 -14.92
N TYR A 70 8.20 1.08 -13.74
CA TYR A 70 7.50 0.55 -12.59
C TYR A 70 7.09 1.61 -11.58
N TYR A 71 6.09 1.29 -10.80
CA TYR A 71 5.75 1.99 -9.56
C TYR A 71 6.10 1.11 -8.36
N GLY A 72 6.50 1.77 -7.27
CA GLY A 72 6.77 1.08 -6.02
C GLY A 72 6.38 1.92 -4.81
N GLY A 73 6.14 1.23 -3.69
CA GLY A 73 5.77 1.91 -2.46
C GLY A 73 5.21 0.97 -1.41
N THR A 74 4.31 1.50 -0.61
CA THR A 74 3.59 0.73 0.43
C THR A 74 2.10 0.77 0.19
N TYR A 75 1.38 -0.21 0.75
CA TYR A 75 -0.08 -0.27 0.66
C TYR A 75 -0.71 -0.58 2.01
N LYS A 76 -2.03 -0.35 2.09
CA LYS A 76 -2.90 -0.86 3.14
C LYS A 76 -4.10 -1.53 2.47
N LEU A 77 -4.38 -2.74 2.91
CA LEU A 77 -5.58 -3.48 2.49
C LEU A 77 -6.67 -3.32 3.55
N TYR A 78 -7.84 -2.91 3.11
CA TYR A 78 -9.08 -2.94 3.89
C TYR A 78 -10.02 -3.94 3.23
N ARG A 79 -10.79 -4.70 4.01
CA ARG A 79 -11.70 -5.73 3.51
C ARG A 79 -13.08 -5.61 4.16
N GLY A 80 -14.11 -5.95 3.40
CA GLY A 80 -15.48 -6.00 3.86
C GLY A 80 -16.00 -4.63 4.32
N GLU A 81 -16.75 -4.63 5.41
CA GLU A 81 -17.29 -3.39 5.98
C GLU A 81 -16.21 -2.36 6.33
N LYS A 82 -15.01 -2.81 6.73
CA LYS A 82 -13.88 -1.90 7.01
C LYS A 82 -13.42 -1.15 5.76
N ALA A 83 -13.48 -1.79 4.59
CA ALA A 83 -13.15 -1.14 3.32
C ALA A 83 -14.18 -0.06 2.96
N MET A 84 -15.46 -0.39 3.10
CA MET A 84 -16.55 0.58 2.86
C MET A 84 -16.49 1.76 3.81
N ASP A 85 -16.29 1.51 5.08
CA ASP A 85 -16.14 2.53 6.12
C ASP A 85 -14.92 3.44 5.85
N PHE A 86 -13.81 2.87 5.38
CA PHE A 86 -12.63 3.63 5.03
C PHE A 86 -12.91 4.54 3.82
N ILE A 87 -13.55 4.01 2.77
CA ILE A 87 -13.92 4.78 1.58
C ILE A 87 -14.85 5.94 1.98
N GLU A 88 -15.94 5.67 2.68
CA GLU A 88 -16.91 6.70 3.07
C GLU A 88 -16.29 7.79 3.96
N LYS A 89 -15.46 7.41 4.95
CA LYS A 89 -14.90 8.35 5.95
C LYS A 89 -13.63 9.07 5.50
N LYS A 90 -12.77 8.41 4.71
CA LYS A 90 -11.44 8.92 4.35
C LYS A 90 -11.30 9.28 2.88
N LEU A 91 -12.14 8.74 2.02
CA LEU A 91 -12.12 8.93 0.58
C LEU A 91 -13.44 9.57 0.07
N SER A 92 -14.17 10.26 0.94
CA SER A 92 -15.46 10.90 0.63
C SER A 92 -15.41 11.87 -0.55
N SER A 93 -14.25 12.44 -0.86
CA SER A 93 -14.04 13.28 -2.04
C SER A 93 -14.27 12.57 -3.38
N TYR A 94 -14.28 11.24 -3.40
CA TYR A 94 -14.62 10.44 -4.59
C TYR A 94 -16.12 10.23 -4.77
N GLY A 95 -16.95 10.66 -3.82
CA GLY A 95 -18.40 10.65 -3.93
C GLY A 95 -19.04 9.27 -3.79
N VAL A 96 -18.30 8.25 -3.32
CA VAL A 96 -18.80 6.89 -3.10
C VAL A 96 -19.23 6.73 -1.65
N THR A 97 -20.46 6.27 -1.44
CA THR A 97 -21.03 6.02 -0.11
C THR A 97 -21.12 4.52 0.19
N LYS A 98 -21.09 4.16 1.48
CA LYS A 98 -21.31 2.77 1.91
C LYS A 98 -22.65 2.22 1.42
N ALA A 99 -23.70 3.05 1.41
CA ALA A 99 -25.03 2.65 0.95
C ALA A 99 -25.03 2.25 -0.54
N GLU A 100 -24.35 3.01 -1.41
CA GLU A 100 -24.22 2.70 -2.83
C GLU A 100 -23.42 1.41 -3.03
N LEU A 101 -22.34 1.20 -2.30
CA LEU A 101 -21.54 -0.03 -2.35
C LEU A 101 -22.37 -1.25 -1.94
N MET A 102 -23.12 -1.15 -0.84
CA MET A 102 -24.03 -2.22 -0.40
C MET A 102 -25.12 -2.51 -1.44
N GLU A 103 -25.64 -1.48 -2.11
CA GLU A 103 -26.63 -1.67 -3.18
C GLU A 103 -26.05 -2.45 -4.36
N VAL A 104 -24.81 -2.15 -4.78
CA VAL A 104 -24.11 -2.88 -5.85
C VAL A 104 -23.93 -4.34 -5.48
N ILE A 105 -23.42 -4.62 -4.27
CA ILE A 105 -23.20 -5.99 -3.79
C ILE A 105 -24.51 -6.78 -3.71
N ASN A 106 -25.55 -6.18 -3.13
CA ASN A 106 -26.85 -6.85 -2.98
C ASN A 106 -27.59 -7.11 -4.30
N ARG A 107 -27.19 -6.47 -5.39
CA ARG A 107 -27.73 -6.72 -6.73
C ARG A 107 -27.05 -7.87 -7.46
N SER A 108 -25.91 -8.32 -6.95
CA SER A 108 -25.12 -9.41 -7.54
C SER A 108 -25.26 -10.66 -6.69
N ASP A 109 -25.42 -11.80 -7.33
CA ASP A 109 -25.35 -13.13 -6.68
C ASP A 109 -23.88 -13.63 -6.60
N GLU A 110 -22.93 -12.88 -7.21
CA GLU A 110 -21.53 -13.26 -7.34
C GLU A 110 -20.63 -12.66 -6.26
N TYR A 111 -21.05 -11.56 -5.61
CA TYR A 111 -20.24 -10.80 -4.67
C TYR A 111 -20.83 -10.81 -3.26
N THR A 112 -19.95 -10.92 -2.29
CA THR A 112 -20.32 -10.73 -0.88
C THR A 112 -19.63 -9.49 -0.30
N VAL A 113 -20.07 -9.07 0.87
CA VAL A 113 -19.42 -7.95 1.58
C VAL A 113 -17.97 -8.28 1.91
N GLU A 114 -17.68 -9.53 2.25
CA GLU A 114 -16.36 -10.01 2.62
C GLU A 114 -15.36 -10.00 1.45
N ASP A 115 -15.86 -10.11 0.22
CA ASP A 115 -15.03 -10.05 -1.00
C ASP A 115 -14.64 -8.63 -1.36
N PHE A 116 -15.40 -7.64 -0.87
CA PHE A 116 -15.13 -6.24 -1.16
C PHE A 116 -13.86 -5.76 -0.48
N ILE A 117 -12.99 -5.08 -1.24
CA ILE A 117 -11.71 -4.57 -0.77
C ILE A 117 -11.47 -3.11 -1.17
N CYS A 118 -10.60 -2.46 -0.40
CA CYS A 118 -9.95 -1.21 -0.78
C CYS A 118 -8.45 -1.35 -0.58
N ILE A 119 -7.68 -1.22 -1.65
CA ILE A 119 -6.22 -1.15 -1.62
C ILE A 119 -5.83 0.33 -1.68
N TYR A 120 -5.21 0.82 -0.62
CA TYR A 120 -4.78 2.21 -0.53
C TYR A 120 -3.26 2.27 -0.65
N THR A 121 -2.75 2.58 -1.85
CA THR A 121 -1.31 2.63 -2.11
C THR A 121 -0.73 4.01 -1.82
N LYS A 122 0.52 4.01 -1.33
CA LYS A 122 1.39 5.18 -1.25
C LYS A 122 2.58 4.94 -2.16
N ASN A 123 2.51 5.48 -3.38
CA ASN A 123 3.58 5.35 -4.35
C ASN A 123 4.72 6.31 -3.97
N THR A 124 5.89 5.75 -3.71
CA THR A 124 7.11 6.49 -3.34
C THR A 124 8.18 6.43 -4.41
N THR A 125 8.05 5.49 -5.34
CA THR A 125 8.97 5.30 -6.47
C THR A 125 8.16 5.26 -7.76
N PHE A 126 8.63 5.97 -8.77
CA PHE A 126 8.15 5.87 -10.14
C PHE A 126 9.37 5.90 -11.06
N MET A 127 9.59 4.80 -11.77
CA MET A 127 10.61 4.70 -12.80
C MET A 127 9.94 4.76 -14.17
N LEU A 128 10.50 5.56 -15.07
CA LEU A 128 10.09 5.67 -16.46
C LEU A 128 11.34 5.69 -17.33
N GLU A 129 11.45 4.74 -18.24
CA GLU A 129 12.62 4.57 -19.11
C GLU A 129 13.93 4.55 -18.30
N GLY A 130 13.95 3.82 -17.18
CA GLY A 130 15.09 3.70 -16.28
C GLY A 130 15.45 4.97 -15.49
N LYS A 131 14.59 6.00 -15.51
CA LYS A 131 14.81 7.25 -14.77
C LYS A 131 13.76 7.46 -13.68
N GLU A 132 14.19 7.79 -12.49
CA GLU A 132 13.30 8.12 -11.38
C GLU A 132 12.58 9.46 -11.64
N GLN A 133 11.25 9.43 -11.51
CA GLN A 133 10.36 10.57 -11.81
C GLN A 133 9.69 11.16 -10.57
N ILE A 134 9.72 10.47 -9.43
CA ILE A 134 8.98 10.93 -8.25
C ILE A 134 9.70 12.06 -7.54
N SER A 135 8.95 13.15 -7.36
CA SER A 135 9.31 14.23 -6.45
C SER A 135 8.53 14.24 -5.14
N LYS A 136 7.34 13.61 -5.10
CA LYS A 136 6.46 13.55 -3.93
C LYS A 136 5.64 12.26 -3.93
N PRO A 137 5.43 11.63 -2.75
CA PRO A 137 4.55 10.47 -2.64
C PRO A 137 3.15 10.76 -3.18
N ASN A 138 2.60 9.80 -3.94
CA ASN A 138 1.27 9.88 -4.50
C ASN A 138 0.40 8.77 -3.90
N MET A 139 -0.76 9.16 -3.33
CA MET A 139 -1.72 8.21 -2.77
C MET A 139 -2.73 7.81 -3.84
N ILE A 140 -2.88 6.52 -4.11
CA ILE A 140 -3.84 6.01 -5.09
C ILE A 140 -4.74 4.98 -4.42
N PRO A 141 -6.04 5.25 -4.27
CA PRO A 141 -7.00 4.26 -3.82
C PRO A 141 -7.53 3.43 -4.99
N TYR A 142 -7.61 2.12 -4.76
CA TYR A 142 -8.31 1.17 -5.61
C TYR A 142 -9.42 0.54 -4.80
N MET A 143 -10.57 0.29 -5.41
CA MET A 143 -11.69 -0.43 -4.80
C MET A 143 -12.19 -1.53 -5.73
N GLY A 144 -12.68 -2.61 -5.18
CA GLY A 144 -13.22 -3.72 -5.95
C GLY A 144 -13.35 -4.99 -5.15
N PHE A 145 -13.05 -6.13 -5.76
CA PHE A 145 -13.30 -7.43 -5.18
C PHE A 145 -12.09 -8.36 -5.27
N LEU A 146 -11.94 -9.18 -4.24
CA LEU A 146 -10.99 -10.28 -4.19
C LEU A 146 -11.80 -11.58 -4.14
N LEU A 147 -11.82 -12.32 -5.24
CA LEU A 147 -12.76 -13.40 -5.55
C LEU A 147 -12.06 -14.76 -5.65
N GLU A 148 -12.89 -15.82 -5.77
CA GLU A 148 -12.46 -17.20 -6.05
C GLU A 148 -11.32 -17.67 -5.13
N ASP A 149 -11.57 -17.68 -3.83
CA ASP A 149 -10.57 -18.06 -2.81
C ASP A 149 -9.27 -17.25 -2.92
N GLU A 150 -9.42 -15.95 -3.21
CA GLU A 150 -8.32 -14.99 -3.33
C GLU A 150 -7.39 -15.25 -4.53
N THR A 151 -7.95 -15.70 -5.65
CA THR A 151 -7.19 -15.92 -6.90
C THR A 151 -7.50 -14.92 -8.00
N ILE A 152 -8.63 -14.19 -7.89
CA ILE A 152 -9.02 -13.12 -8.82
C ILE A 152 -9.09 -11.80 -8.07
N LEU A 153 -8.47 -10.76 -8.64
CA LEU A 153 -8.45 -9.40 -8.11
C LEU A 153 -9.03 -8.45 -9.17
N ASP A 154 -10.27 -8.04 -8.99
CA ASP A 154 -10.98 -7.11 -9.85
C ASP A 154 -11.13 -5.76 -9.17
N ILE A 155 -10.44 -4.72 -9.67
CA ILE A 155 -10.36 -3.42 -9.02
C ILE A 155 -10.47 -2.25 -9.97
N ALA A 156 -10.98 -1.13 -9.46
CA ALA A 156 -10.99 0.15 -10.15
C ALA A 156 -10.11 1.16 -9.42
N ASN A 157 -9.31 1.91 -10.17
CA ASN A 157 -8.59 3.06 -9.67
C ASN A 157 -9.58 4.21 -9.42
N MET A 158 -9.77 4.60 -8.17
CA MET A 158 -10.75 5.63 -7.82
C MET A 158 -10.41 7.02 -8.35
N LYS A 159 -9.14 7.29 -8.72
CA LYS A 159 -8.76 8.58 -9.30
C LYS A 159 -9.07 8.70 -10.79
N THR A 160 -8.90 7.61 -11.54
CA THR A 160 -9.02 7.63 -13.01
C THR A 160 -10.28 6.96 -13.51
N GLY A 161 -10.91 6.13 -12.68
CA GLY A 161 -11.99 5.25 -13.08
C GLY A 161 -11.54 4.04 -13.92
N SER A 162 -10.24 3.87 -14.12
CA SER A 162 -9.72 2.73 -14.88
C SER A 162 -9.93 1.44 -14.11
N TYR A 163 -10.44 0.42 -14.81
CA TYR A 163 -10.67 -0.91 -14.27
C TYR A 163 -9.51 -1.84 -14.64
N TYR A 164 -9.20 -2.77 -13.74
CA TYR A 164 -8.14 -3.76 -13.90
C TYR A 164 -8.60 -5.10 -13.35
N GLY A 165 -8.37 -6.15 -14.09
CA GLY A 165 -8.58 -7.52 -13.66
C GLY A 165 -7.26 -8.29 -13.63
N PHE A 166 -7.01 -9.01 -12.54
CA PHE A 166 -5.77 -9.74 -12.32
C PHE A 166 -6.07 -11.17 -11.87
N ILE A 167 -5.18 -12.08 -12.25
CA ILE A 167 -5.14 -13.47 -11.77
C ILE A 167 -3.89 -13.61 -10.92
N LYS A 168 -4.04 -14.26 -9.77
CA LYS A 168 -2.93 -14.61 -8.87
C LYS A 168 -2.03 -15.64 -9.53
N GLU A 169 -0.73 -15.42 -9.44
CA GLU A 169 0.24 -16.41 -9.87
C GLU A 169 0.55 -17.40 -8.74
N GLU A 170 0.81 -18.65 -9.13
CA GLU A 170 1.23 -19.72 -8.23
C GLU A 170 2.70 -19.59 -7.79
#